data_0239fd40da2fb520b7a229ee276688e0
#
_entry.id   0239fd40da2fb520b7a229ee276688e0
#
_cell.length_a   1.000
_cell.length_b   1.000
_cell.length_c   1.000
_cell.angle_alpha   90.00
_cell.angle_beta   90.00
_cell.angle_gamma   90.00
#
_symmetry.space_group_name_H-M   'P 1'
#
loop_
_entity.id
_entity.type
_entity.pdbx_description
1 polymer ?
#
loop_
_entity_poly.entity_id
_entity_poly.type
_entity_poly.pdbx_seq_one_letter_code
_entity_poly.pdbx_strand_id
1 'polypeptide(L)'
;LGTSTSVPKPAVNPNKDSLISRGQQHSINFTGHAIATDGAFGPKTQANVARCFQHAMNLDYGFKLTVDGSFGKKSKSALGHHYVKRKETQYMVTAVEIALMCRGYDPDGVECPGKFGDGLEEAVKQFQSDRGLKVDGIAGRNTILKLMGV
;
A
#
# COMPACT_ATOMS: atom_id res chain seq x y z
N LEU A 1 28.34 3.81 0.99
CA LEU A 1 28.12 4.10 1.15
C LEU A 1 27.56 4.67 1.45
N GLY A 2 27.17 4.67 1.61
CA GLY A 2 26.68 5.17 1.83
C GLY A 2 26.04 5.58 2.24
N THR A 3 25.90 5.69 2.43
CA THR A 3 25.41 6.02 2.92
C THR A 3 24.71 6.49 3.40
N SER A 4 24.63 6.53 3.30
CA SER A 4 23.87 7.03 3.68
C SER A 4 23.23 7.10 4.63
N THR A 5 23.36 6.82 5.00
CA THR A 5 22.83 6.86 5.91
C THR A 5 22.36 7.86 6.78
N SER A 6 22.90 8.62 7.12
CA SER A 6 22.54 9.73 7.93
C SER A 6 21.53 10.62 7.28
N VAL A 7 21.16 10.25 6.16
CA VAL A 7 20.18 11.03 5.44
C VAL A 7 18.87 10.90 6.16
N PRO A 8 18.23 12.00 6.54
CA PRO A 8 16.88 11.91 7.07
C PRO A 8 16.03 11.24 6.02
N LYS A 9 14.99 10.59 6.44
CA LYS A 9 14.17 9.81 5.52
C LYS A 9 13.94 10.59 4.23
N PRO A 10 14.61 10.24 3.16
CA PRO A 10 14.50 11.02 1.93
C PRO A 10 13.25 10.66 1.16
N ALA A 11 12.79 11.56 0.34
CA ALA A 11 11.72 11.27 -0.58
C ALA A 11 12.14 10.17 -1.55
N VAL A 12 13.42 10.11 -1.88
CA VAL A 12 13.97 9.07 -2.75
C VAL A 12 14.73 8.08 -1.90
N ASN A 13 14.27 6.84 -1.91
CA ASN A 13 14.92 5.75 -1.20
C ASN A 13 15.98 5.14 -2.12
N PRO A 14 17.26 5.07 -1.71
CA PRO A 14 18.31 4.49 -2.56
C PRO A 14 18.09 3.02 -2.87
N ASN A 15 17.29 2.31 -2.07
CA ASN A 15 16.94 0.91 -2.32
C ASN A 15 15.54 0.75 -2.91
N LYS A 16 15.07 1.76 -3.60
CA LYS A 16 13.69 1.82 -4.08
C LYS A 16 13.31 0.61 -4.93
N ASP A 17 14.15 0.24 -5.90
CA ASP A 17 13.83 -0.86 -6.80
C ASP A 17 13.72 -2.19 -6.05
N SER A 18 14.60 -2.42 -5.08
CA SER A 18 14.55 -3.61 -4.23
C SER A 18 13.30 -3.61 -3.36
N LEU A 19 12.93 -2.44 -2.85
CA LEU A 19 11.74 -2.29 -2.02
C LEU A 19 10.48 -2.56 -2.84
N ILE A 20 10.42 -2.02 -4.06
CA ILE A 20 9.29 -2.27 -4.97
C ILE A 20 9.18 -3.74 -5.29
N SER A 21 10.32 -4.39 -5.61
CA SER A 21 10.34 -5.82 -5.92
C SER A 21 9.79 -6.64 -4.75
N ARG A 22 10.16 -6.30 -3.52
CA ARG A 22 9.63 -6.98 -2.33
C ARG A 22 8.13 -6.72 -2.16
N GLY A 23 7.69 -5.50 -2.42
CA GLY A 23 6.27 -5.16 -2.38
C GLY A 23 5.48 -5.96 -3.40
N GLN A 24 6.02 -6.10 -4.60
CA GLN A 24 5.41 -6.93 -5.65
C GLN A 24 5.28 -8.38 -5.18
N GLN A 25 6.32 -8.92 -4.55
CA GLN A 25 6.28 -10.29 -4.04
C GLN A 25 5.21 -10.41 -2.94
N HIS A 26 5.13 -9.45 -2.03
CA HIS A 26 4.08 -9.45 -1.00
C HIS A 26 2.69 -9.40 -1.61
N SER A 27 2.51 -8.65 -2.69
CA SER A 27 1.21 -8.57 -3.37
C SER A 27 0.81 -9.93 -3.95
N ILE A 28 1.79 -10.66 -4.51
CA ILE A 28 1.55 -12.02 -5.01
C ILE A 28 1.15 -12.93 -3.85
N ASN A 29 1.89 -12.86 -2.76
CA ASN A 29 1.62 -13.71 -1.61
C ASN A 29 0.23 -13.46 -1.02
N PHE A 30 -0.18 -12.20 -0.99
CA PHE A 30 -1.47 -11.81 -0.41
C PHE A 30 -2.64 -12.14 -1.32
N THR A 31 -2.51 -11.89 -2.62
CA THR A 31 -3.64 -12.04 -3.57
C THR A 31 -3.64 -13.39 -4.29
N GLY A 32 -2.51 -14.07 -4.35
CA GLY A 32 -2.35 -15.28 -5.14
C GLY A 32 -2.23 -14.99 -6.64
N HIS A 33 -2.14 -13.73 -7.05
CA HIS A 33 -2.07 -13.35 -8.46
C HIS A 33 -0.63 -12.96 -8.81
N ALA A 34 -0.04 -13.71 -9.75
CA ALA A 34 1.36 -13.52 -10.13
C ALA A 34 1.55 -12.29 -11.02
N ILE A 35 2.60 -11.53 -10.72
CA ILE A 35 3.08 -10.43 -11.55
C ILE A 35 4.61 -10.49 -11.57
N ALA A 36 5.23 -9.75 -12.46
CA ALA A 36 6.68 -9.63 -12.46
C ALA A 36 7.13 -8.88 -11.21
N THR A 37 8.23 -9.36 -10.59
CA THR A 37 8.84 -8.70 -9.44
C THR A 37 10.07 -7.94 -9.89
N ASP A 38 9.87 -7.05 -10.86
CA ASP A 38 10.95 -6.37 -11.57
C ASP A 38 11.42 -5.05 -10.93
N GLY A 39 10.82 -4.67 -9.81
CA GLY A 39 11.19 -3.45 -9.11
C GLY A 39 10.68 -2.18 -9.78
N ALA A 40 9.76 -2.30 -10.72
CA ALA A 40 9.20 -1.14 -11.40
C ALA A 40 7.68 -1.12 -11.22
N PHE A 41 7.15 0.03 -10.80
CA PHE A 41 5.71 0.19 -10.61
C PHE A 41 5.07 0.51 -11.96
N GLY A 42 4.47 -0.50 -12.58
CA GLY A 42 3.75 -0.33 -13.84
C GLY A 42 2.30 -0.73 -13.72
N PRO A 43 1.60 -0.83 -14.87
CA PRO A 43 0.15 -1.12 -14.86
C PRO A 43 -0.21 -2.45 -14.18
N LYS A 44 0.62 -3.47 -14.33
CA LYS A 44 0.35 -4.77 -13.69
C LYS A 44 0.52 -4.73 -12.19
N THR A 45 1.53 -3.99 -11.71
CA THR A 45 1.71 -3.76 -10.28
C THR A 45 0.54 -2.95 -9.72
N GLN A 46 0.13 -1.92 -10.44
CA GLN A 46 -1.01 -1.09 -10.05
C GLN A 46 -2.28 -1.93 -9.90
N ALA A 47 -2.54 -2.80 -10.87
CA ALA A 47 -3.70 -3.68 -10.82
C ALA A 47 -3.61 -4.63 -9.62
N ASN A 48 -2.40 -5.12 -9.30
CA ASN A 48 -2.26 -6.03 -8.18
C ASN A 48 -2.40 -5.33 -6.82
N VAL A 49 -2.00 -4.07 -6.74
CA VAL A 49 -2.27 -3.24 -5.56
C VAL A 49 -3.78 -3.10 -5.37
N ALA A 50 -4.52 -2.84 -6.46
CA ALA A 50 -5.98 -2.78 -6.39
C ALA A 50 -6.57 -4.10 -5.92
N ARG A 51 -6.04 -5.24 -6.38
CA ARG A 51 -6.46 -6.56 -5.90
C ARG A 51 -6.23 -6.72 -4.40
N CYS A 52 -5.11 -6.20 -3.90
CA CYS A 52 -4.83 -6.26 -2.46
C CYS A 52 -5.94 -5.56 -1.67
N PHE A 53 -6.37 -4.38 -2.11
CA PHE A 53 -7.44 -3.66 -1.42
C PHE A 53 -8.79 -4.36 -1.56
N GLN A 54 -9.10 -4.89 -2.73
CA GLN A 54 -10.35 -5.64 -2.93
C GLN A 54 -10.40 -6.86 -2.02
N HIS A 55 -9.29 -7.61 -1.97
CA HIS A 55 -9.20 -8.80 -1.12
C HIS A 55 -9.28 -8.43 0.36
N ALA A 56 -8.56 -7.39 0.77
CA ALA A 56 -8.55 -6.93 2.16
C ALA A 56 -9.95 -6.49 2.61
N MET A 57 -10.66 -5.77 1.76
CA MET A 57 -12.02 -5.34 2.09
C MET A 57 -12.96 -6.53 2.24
N ASN A 58 -12.80 -7.55 1.41
CA ASN A 58 -13.60 -8.77 1.54
C ASN A 58 -13.32 -9.44 2.87
N LEU A 59 -12.05 -9.47 3.29
CA LEU A 59 -11.66 -10.10 4.56
C LEU A 59 -12.11 -9.30 5.78
N ASP A 60 -11.90 -7.98 5.74
CA ASP A 60 -12.18 -7.13 6.91
C ASP A 60 -13.66 -6.81 7.08
N TYR A 61 -14.38 -6.63 5.97
CA TYR A 61 -15.74 -6.11 6.02
C TYR A 61 -16.79 -7.08 5.48
N GLY A 62 -16.36 -8.24 5.01
CA GLY A 62 -17.30 -9.25 4.50
C GLY A 62 -17.92 -8.89 3.17
N PHE A 63 -17.31 -7.99 2.41
CA PHE A 63 -17.77 -7.72 1.05
C PHE A 63 -17.46 -8.91 0.15
N LYS A 64 -18.15 -8.97 -0.99
CA LYS A 64 -17.94 -10.01 -1.99
C LYS A 64 -17.53 -9.39 -3.32
N LEU A 65 -16.49 -8.56 -3.26
CA LEU A 65 -15.97 -7.92 -4.44
C LEU A 65 -15.21 -8.93 -5.30
N THR A 66 -15.30 -8.78 -6.60
CA THR A 66 -14.44 -9.52 -7.51
C THR A 66 -13.02 -8.97 -7.37
N VAL A 67 -12.08 -9.86 -7.07
CA VAL A 67 -10.67 -9.45 -6.92
C VAL A 67 -10.03 -9.52 -8.30
N ASP A 68 -10.27 -8.50 -9.11
CA ASP A 68 -9.87 -8.44 -10.51
C ASP A 68 -8.87 -7.33 -10.84
N GLY A 69 -8.53 -6.51 -9.85
CA GLY A 69 -7.60 -5.41 -10.06
C GLY A 69 -8.21 -4.19 -10.72
N SER A 70 -9.50 -4.23 -11.00
CA SER A 70 -10.22 -3.10 -11.58
C SER A 70 -11.01 -2.40 -10.48
N PHE A 71 -10.45 -1.33 -9.94
CA PHE A 71 -11.05 -0.62 -8.82
C PHE A 71 -12.04 0.42 -9.33
N GLY A 72 -13.18 -0.09 -9.82
CA GLY A 72 -14.22 0.74 -10.41
C GLY A 72 -15.29 1.13 -9.40
N LYS A 73 -16.49 1.38 -9.92
CA LYS A 73 -17.60 1.93 -9.14
C LYS A 73 -17.94 1.07 -7.92
N LYS A 74 -18.03 -0.24 -8.10
CA LYS A 74 -18.40 -1.14 -6.98
C LYS A 74 -17.33 -1.13 -5.89
N SER A 75 -16.06 -1.22 -6.28
CA SER A 75 -14.96 -1.19 -5.32
C SER A 75 -14.87 0.14 -4.60
N LYS A 76 -15.03 1.24 -5.33
CA LYS A 76 -15.01 2.59 -4.73
C LYS A 76 -16.17 2.79 -3.77
N SER A 77 -17.34 2.28 -4.13
CA SER A 77 -18.51 2.36 -3.26
C SER A 77 -18.30 1.54 -1.99
N ALA A 78 -17.74 0.34 -2.13
CA ALA A 78 -17.45 -0.51 -0.99
C ALA A 78 -16.42 0.14 -0.06
N LEU A 79 -15.39 0.76 -0.64
CA LEU A 79 -14.38 1.47 0.15
C LEU A 79 -15.03 2.58 0.99
N GLY A 80 -15.97 3.33 0.40
CA GLY A 80 -16.67 4.39 1.10
C GLY A 80 -15.72 5.29 1.86
N HIS A 81 -15.91 5.40 3.16
CA HIS A 81 -15.06 6.20 4.04
C HIS A 81 -14.26 5.35 5.03
N HIS A 82 -14.06 4.08 4.69
CA HIS A 82 -13.19 3.22 5.51
C HIS A 82 -11.76 3.76 5.53
N TYR A 83 -11.11 3.61 6.66
CA TYR A 83 -9.74 4.07 6.84
C TYR A 83 -9.02 3.15 7.82
N VAL A 84 -7.70 3.23 7.84
CA VAL A 84 -6.89 2.58 8.86
C VAL A 84 -5.90 3.59 9.41
N LYS A 85 -5.60 3.47 10.69
CA LYS A 85 -4.71 4.39 11.39
C LYS A 85 -3.93 3.64 12.46
N ARG A 86 -3.01 4.35 13.07
CA ARG A 86 -2.13 3.84 14.12
C ARG A 86 -2.89 3.03 15.17
N LYS A 87 -2.29 1.92 15.56
CA LYS A 87 -2.75 0.95 16.56
C LYS A 87 -3.80 -0.04 16.05
N GLU A 88 -4.24 0.09 14.80
CA GLU A 88 -5.19 -0.86 14.24
C GLU A 88 -4.49 -2.07 13.65
N THR A 89 -5.16 -3.20 13.68
CA THR A 89 -4.70 -4.44 13.09
C THR A 89 -5.79 -4.97 12.18
N GLN A 90 -5.55 -4.98 10.87
CA GLN A 90 -6.54 -5.40 9.88
C GLN A 90 -5.84 -5.81 8.60
N TYR A 91 -6.56 -6.52 7.73
CA TYR A 91 -6.05 -6.83 6.40
C TYR A 91 -5.93 -5.58 5.52
N MET A 92 -6.76 -4.57 5.76
CA MET A 92 -6.60 -3.28 5.07
C MET A 92 -5.24 -2.65 5.36
N VAL A 93 -4.70 -2.87 6.57
CA VAL A 93 -3.34 -2.40 6.90
C VAL A 93 -2.32 -3.14 6.04
N THR A 94 -2.48 -4.46 5.88
CA THR A 94 -1.61 -5.24 4.97
C THR A 94 -1.61 -4.63 3.58
N ALA A 95 -2.78 -4.31 3.04
CA ALA A 95 -2.90 -3.74 1.70
C ALA A 95 -2.20 -2.38 1.61
N VAL A 96 -2.32 -1.54 2.63
CA VAL A 96 -1.64 -0.24 2.66
C VAL A 96 -0.13 -0.41 2.70
N GLU A 97 0.36 -1.34 3.51
CA GLU A 97 1.80 -1.64 3.59
C GLU A 97 2.34 -2.08 2.23
N ILE A 98 1.65 -3.02 1.58
CA ILE A 98 2.06 -3.52 0.27
C ILE A 98 2.03 -2.40 -0.77
N ALA A 99 0.97 -1.59 -0.77
CA ALA A 99 0.82 -0.50 -1.73
C ALA A 99 1.96 0.52 -1.62
N LEU A 100 2.32 0.88 -0.39
CA LEU A 100 3.43 1.80 -0.15
C LEU A 100 4.76 1.21 -0.60
N MET A 101 4.98 -0.06 -0.26
CA MET A 101 6.22 -0.75 -0.65
C MET A 101 6.35 -0.82 -2.16
N CYS A 102 5.26 -1.10 -2.86
CA CYS A 102 5.25 -1.14 -4.33
C CYS A 102 5.55 0.23 -4.95
N ARG A 103 5.40 1.30 -4.20
CA ARG A 103 5.74 2.65 -4.68
C ARG A 103 7.08 3.14 -4.13
N GLY A 104 7.81 2.27 -3.44
CA GLY A 104 9.14 2.60 -2.96
C GLY A 104 9.16 3.29 -1.60
N TYR A 105 8.09 3.19 -0.84
CA TYR A 105 8.05 3.69 0.54
C TYR A 105 8.17 2.51 1.49
N ASP A 106 8.99 2.65 2.51
CA ASP A 106 9.25 1.56 3.46
C ASP A 106 8.28 1.65 4.65
N PRO A 107 7.32 0.72 4.74
CA PRO A 107 6.37 0.72 5.85
C PRO A 107 6.90 0.02 7.10
N ASP A 108 8.16 -0.38 7.11
CA ASP A 108 8.79 -1.14 8.19
C ASP A 108 8.19 -2.54 8.34
N GLY A 109 7.99 -3.19 7.19
CA GLY A 109 7.54 -4.58 7.14
C GLY A 109 6.10 -4.73 6.69
N VAL A 110 5.72 -5.98 6.44
CA VAL A 110 4.36 -6.36 6.05
C VAL A 110 3.94 -7.55 6.91
N GLU A 111 2.85 -7.38 7.65
CA GLU A 111 2.23 -8.47 8.40
C GLU A 111 0.88 -8.81 7.76
N CYS A 112 0.33 -9.96 8.10
CA CYS A 112 -0.97 -10.38 7.58
C CYS A 112 -1.75 -11.12 8.67
N PRO A 113 -2.69 -10.44 9.35
CA PRO A 113 -3.15 -9.06 9.14
C PRO A 113 -2.09 -8.04 9.56
N GLY A 114 -2.12 -6.88 8.92
CA GLY A 114 -1.15 -5.84 9.16
C GLY A 114 -1.38 -5.10 10.46
N LYS A 115 -0.27 -4.68 11.07
CA LYS A 115 -0.29 -3.88 12.29
C LYS A 115 0.17 -2.46 11.95
N PHE A 116 -0.66 -1.50 12.26
CA PHE A 116 -0.36 -0.10 11.94
C PHE A 116 0.50 0.50 13.04
N GLY A 117 1.80 0.46 12.85
CA GLY A 117 2.77 0.98 13.80
C GLY A 117 3.40 2.29 13.35
N ASP A 118 4.48 2.66 14.04
CA ASP A 118 5.18 3.93 13.78
C ASP A 118 5.78 4.01 12.37
N GLY A 119 6.38 2.93 11.91
CA GLY A 119 7.01 2.90 10.59
C GLY A 119 6.00 3.09 9.48
N LEU A 120 4.85 2.45 9.60
CA LEU A 120 3.79 2.62 8.61
C LEU A 120 3.22 4.03 8.65
N GLU A 121 2.99 4.58 9.83
CA GLU A 121 2.49 5.96 9.95
C GLU A 121 3.44 6.93 9.25
N GLU A 122 4.73 6.77 9.44
CA GLU A 122 5.74 7.61 8.82
C GLU A 122 5.70 7.48 7.29
N ALA A 123 5.58 6.24 6.78
CA ALA A 123 5.49 6.00 5.35
C ALA A 123 4.22 6.61 4.74
N VAL A 124 3.09 6.52 5.45
CA VAL A 124 1.84 7.14 5.00
C VAL A 124 2.01 8.65 4.91
N LYS A 125 2.60 9.27 5.93
CA LYS A 125 2.84 10.71 5.94
C LYS A 125 3.75 11.15 4.80
N GLN A 126 4.80 10.39 4.54
CA GLN A 126 5.72 10.67 3.45
C GLN A 126 5.00 10.66 2.11
N PHE A 127 4.20 9.62 1.90
CA PHE A 127 3.42 9.48 0.67
C PHE A 127 2.43 10.63 0.53
N GLN A 128 1.71 10.96 1.60
CA GLN A 128 0.74 12.05 1.60
C GLN A 128 1.41 13.37 1.22
N SER A 129 2.57 13.64 1.83
CA SER A 129 3.33 14.85 1.53
C SER A 129 3.74 14.90 0.06
N ASP A 130 4.26 13.80 -0.46
CA ASP A 130 4.73 13.72 -1.85
C ASP A 130 3.59 13.90 -2.85
N ARG A 131 2.38 13.55 -2.47
CA ARG A 131 1.21 13.64 -3.35
C ARG A 131 0.33 14.86 -3.11
N GLY A 132 0.75 15.76 -2.22
CA GLY A 132 -0.03 16.96 -1.92
C GLY A 132 -1.33 16.68 -1.19
N LEU A 133 -1.40 15.58 -0.46
CA LEU A 133 -2.56 15.24 0.35
C LEU A 133 -2.39 15.81 1.76
N LYS A 134 -3.49 15.85 2.53
CA LYS A 134 -3.41 16.20 3.93
C LYS A 134 -2.50 15.19 4.63
N VAL A 135 -1.48 15.69 5.34
CA VAL A 135 -0.50 14.84 6.02
C VAL A 135 -0.99 14.57 7.44
N ASP A 136 -1.77 13.52 7.60
CA ASP A 136 -2.34 13.16 8.91
C ASP A 136 -1.95 11.75 9.38
N GLY A 137 -1.23 11.00 8.55
CA GLY A 137 -0.82 9.64 8.90
C GLY A 137 -1.96 8.62 8.87
N ILE A 138 -3.14 9.02 8.44
CA ILE A 138 -4.32 8.15 8.36
C ILE A 138 -4.49 7.73 6.90
N ALA A 139 -4.59 6.42 6.65
CA ALA A 139 -4.85 5.94 5.31
C ALA A 139 -6.36 5.91 5.10
N GLY A 140 -6.92 7.04 4.73
CA GLY A 140 -8.33 7.18 4.42
C GLY A 140 -8.59 7.07 2.94
N ARG A 141 -9.82 7.37 2.53
CA ARG A 141 -10.26 7.20 1.15
C ARG A 141 -9.31 7.88 0.14
N ASN A 142 -8.99 9.14 0.35
CA ASN A 142 -8.15 9.87 -0.61
C ASN A 142 -6.76 9.28 -0.72
N THR A 143 -6.18 8.89 0.40
CA THR A 143 -4.85 8.27 0.42
C THR A 143 -4.88 6.91 -0.26
N ILE A 144 -5.87 6.09 0.04
CA ILE A 144 -6.01 4.76 -0.54
C ILE A 144 -6.20 4.83 -2.05
N LEU A 145 -7.10 5.72 -2.52
CA LEU A 145 -7.31 5.88 -3.95
C LEU A 145 -6.04 6.35 -4.65
N LYS A 146 -5.30 7.25 -4.02
CA LYS A 146 -4.03 7.75 -4.57
C LYS A 146 -2.98 6.65 -4.64
N LEU A 147 -2.94 5.78 -3.63
CA LEU A 147 -2.02 4.63 -3.62
C LEU A 147 -2.29 3.69 -4.80
N MET A 148 -3.55 3.53 -5.17
CA MET A 148 -3.93 2.71 -6.32
C MET A 148 -3.86 3.46 -7.65
N GLY A 149 -3.79 4.78 -7.63
CA GLY A 149 -3.78 5.59 -8.84
C GLY A 149 -5.14 5.66 -9.53
N VAL A 150 -6.20 5.65 -8.74
CA VAL A 150 -7.57 5.66 -9.29
C VAL A 150 -8.41 6.80 -8.73
#